data_e7e1f49a2a47ab6f32a7c321293522e7
#
_entry.id   e7e1f49a2a47ab6f32a7c321293522e7
#
_cell.length_a   1.000
_cell.length_b   1.000
_cell.length_c   1.000
_cell.angle_alpha   90.00
_cell.angle_beta   90.00
_cell.angle_gamma   90.00
#
_symmetry.space_group_name_H-M   'P 1'
#
loop_
_entity.id
_entity.type
_entity.pdbx_description
1 polymer ?
#
loop_
_entity_poly.entity_id
_entity_poly.type
_entity_poly.pdbx_seq_one_letter_code
_entity_poly.pdbx_strand_id
1 'polypeptide(L)'
;MIEISDSKYSRFELINWWKQEILSDAHILVVGGGALGNEIVKNLAMTGAGHIYVTDMDNVELSNLTRSVLFRKSDLGEPKAKTICRRAKEINEDISVKYFDQPVQRLGLGV
;
A
#
# COMPACT_ATOMS: atom_id res chain seq x y z
N MET A 1 -3.25 15.80 31.27
CA MET A 1 -4.19 14.98 30.50
C MET A 1 -3.80 15.04 29.01
N ILE A 2 -3.64 13.90 28.38
CA ILE A 2 -3.29 13.84 26.98
C ILE A 2 -4.58 13.96 26.16
N GLU A 3 -4.67 15.01 25.37
CA GLU A 3 -5.75 15.13 24.40
C GLU A 3 -5.45 14.25 23.20
N ILE A 4 -6.36 13.32 22.91
CA ILE A 4 -6.25 12.47 21.73
C ILE A 4 -7.15 13.06 20.65
N SER A 5 -6.59 13.41 19.50
CA SER A 5 -7.38 13.93 18.39
C SER A 5 -8.30 12.86 17.83
N ASP A 6 -9.46 13.27 17.32
CA ASP A 6 -10.45 12.36 16.76
C ASP A 6 -10.12 12.09 15.29
N SER A 7 -9.04 11.36 15.04
CA SER A 7 -8.60 10.96 13.71
C SER A 7 -8.41 9.46 13.63
N LYS A 8 -8.34 8.91 12.41
CA LYS A 8 -8.08 7.49 12.21
C LYS A 8 -6.72 7.04 12.78
N TYR A 9 -5.80 7.98 13.00
CA TYR A 9 -4.46 7.70 13.53
C TYR A 9 -4.33 8.00 15.02
N SER A 10 -5.42 8.34 15.70
CA SER A 10 -5.39 8.82 17.08
C SER A 10 -4.75 7.84 18.06
N ARG A 11 -4.89 6.54 17.83
CA ARG A 11 -4.28 5.53 18.72
C ARG A 11 -2.76 5.53 18.64
N PHE A 12 -2.19 5.94 17.52
CA PHE A 12 -0.73 6.05 17.37
C PHE A 12 -0.16 7.19 18.23
N GLU A 13 -0.95 8.20 18.55
CA GLU A 13 -0.54 9.31 19.40
C GLU A 13 -0.16 8.87 20.82
N LEU A 14 -0.59 7.67 21.22
CA LEU A 14 -0.23 7.09 22.51
C LEU A 14 1.20 6.51 22.51
N ILE A 15 1.83 6.41 21.35
CA ILE A 15 3.19 5.89 21.22
C ILE A 15 4.16 7.08 21.20
N ASN A 16 5.01 7.19 22.24
CA ASN A 16 5.88 8.35 22.42
C ASN A 16 6.77 8.67 21.23
N TRP A 17 7.27 7.67 20.53
CA TRP A 17 8.19 7.85 19.40
C TRP A 17 7.48 7.90 18.06
N TRP A 18 6.17 7.73 18.01
CA TRP A 18 5.42 7.76 16.76
C TRP A 18 5.23 9.18 16.27
N LYS A 19 5.59 9.43 15.04
CA LYS A 19 5.39 10.72 14.37
C LYS A 19 4.68 10.50 13.05
N GLN A 20 3.38 10.68 13.06
CA GLN A 20 2.53 10.45 11.88
C GLN A 20 2.95 11.29 10.68
N GLU A 21 3.42 12.51 10.90
CA GLU A 21 3.85 13.41 9.83
C GLU A 21 5.05 12.84 9.05
N ILE A 22 5.95 12.11 9.72
CA ILE A 22 7.08 11.47 9.03
C ILE A 22 6.56 10.39 8.09
N LEU A 23 5.64 9.58 8.56
CA LEU A 23 5.06 8.51 7.75
C LEU A 23 4.23 9.08 6.60
N SER A 24 3.47 10.13 6.86
CA SER A 24 2.65 10.80 5.84
C SER A 24 3.49 11.40 4.71
N ASP A 25 4.72 11.79 5.00
CA ASP A 25 5.64 12.34 4.01
C ASP A 25 6.53 11.28 3.36
N ALA A 26 6.49 10.04 3.84
CA ALA A 26 7.36 8.98 3.35
C ALA A 26 6.97 8.54 1.93
N HIS A 27 7.98 8.19 1.14
CA HIS A 27 7.83 7.62 -0.20
C HIS A 27 8.35 6.19 -0.14
N ILE A 28 7.49 5.22 -0.39
CA ILE A 28 7.82 3.81 -0.22
C ILE A 28 7.56 3.05 -1.51
N LEU A 29 8.58 2.38 -2.03
CA LEU A 29 8.46 1.52 -3.20
C LEU A 29 8.33 0.07 -2.74
N VAL A 30 7.25 -0.57 -3.14
CA VAL A 30 7.02 -2.00 -2.89
C VAL A 30 7.26 -2.75 -4.19
N VAL A 31 8.26 -3.61 -4.20
CA VAL A 31 8.63 -4.41 -5.36
C VAL A 31 7.99 -5.79 -5.23
N GLY A 32 7.07 -6.08 -6.12
CA GLY A 32 6.36 -7.34 -6.13
C GLY A 32 4.97 -7.26 -5.50
N GLY A 33 3.98 -7.77 -6.23
CA GLY A 33 2.58 -7.77 -5.84
C GLY A 33 2.05 -9.13 -5.40
N GLY A 34 2.93 -10.00 -4.84
CA GLY A 34 2.51 -11.29 -4.31
C GLY A 34 1.89 -11.19 -2.92
N ALA A 35 1.82 -12.31 -2.21
CA ALA A 35 1.21 -12.37 -0.89
C ALA A 35 1.87 -11.41 0.11
N LEU A 36 3.20 -11.36 0.12
CA LEU A 36 3.94 -10.47 1.00
C LEU A 36 3.72 -9.01 0.64
N GLY A 37 3.78 -8.68 -0.65
CA GLY A 37 3.52 -7.32 -1.13
C GLY A 37 2.12 -6.85 -0.76
N ASN A 38 1.11 -7.72 -0.88
CA ASN A 38 -0.26 -7.43 -0.46
C ASN A 38 -0.33 -7.07 1.02
N GLU A 39 0.30 -7.85 1.88
CA GLU A 39 0.31 -7.61 3.33
C GLU A 39 1.02 -6.30 3.68
N ILE A 40 2.17 -6.05 3.05
CA ILE A 40 2.94 -4.84 3.28
C ILE A 40 2.11 -3.60 2.90
N VAL A 41 1.52 -3.59 1.71
CA VAL A 41 0.74 -2.44 1.25
C VAL A 41 -0.50 -2.24 2.12
N LYS A 42 -1.19 -3.32 2.51
CA LYS A 42 -2.32 -3.23 3.42
C LYS A 42 -1.92 -2.49 4.71
N ASN A 43 -0.82 -2.92 5.32
CA ASN A 43 -0.37 -2.32 6.59
C ASN A 43 0.10 -0.88 6.40
N LEU A 44 0.81 -0.58 5.32
CA LEU A 44 1.24 0.78 5.02
C LEU A 44 0.05 1.71 4.81
N ALA A 45 -0.96 1.26 4.09
CA ALA A 45 -2.16 2.03 3.84
C ALA A 45 -2.91 2.31 5.15
N MET A 46 -3.07 1.30 5.99
CA MET A 46 -3.77 1.44 7.26
C MET A 46 -3.05 2.38 8.23
N THR A 47 -1.72 2.42 8.19
CA THR A 47 -0.94 3.29 9.08
C THR A 47 -0.70 4.69 8.51
N GLY A 48 -1.11 4.94 7.27
CA GLY A 48 -1.04 6.28 6.69
C GLY A 48 0.29 6.63 6.04
N ALA A 49 1.02 5.63 5.50
CA ALA A 49 2.18 5.90 4.66
C ALA A 49 1.72 6.73 3.46
N GLY A 50 2.22 7.96 3.33
CA GLY A 50 1.63 8.95 2.45
C GLY A 50 1.79 8.71 0.97
N HIS A 51 2.88 8.08 0.55
CA HIS A 51 3.18 7.85 -0.86
C HIS A 51 3.67 6.43 -1.05
N ILE A 52 2.85 5.60 -1.68
CA ILE A 52 3.17 4.19 -1.95
C ILE A 52 3.27 3.98 -3.45
N TYR A 53 4.35 3.35 -3.88
CA TYR A 53 4.59 2.98 -5.27
C TYR A 53 4.69 1.47 -5.34
N VAL A 54 3.93 0.83 -6.23
CA VAL A 54 3.94 -0.63 -6.38
C VAL A 54 4.36 -0.98 -7.78
N THR A 55 5.33 -1.87 -7.91
CA THR A 55 5.76 -2.38 -9.22
C THR A 55 5.59 -3.89 -9.29
N ASP A 56 4.94 -4.36 -10.34
CA ASP A 56 4.76 -5.76 -10.66
C ASP A 56 4.30 -5.86 -12.12
N MET A 57 4.77 -6.87 -12.82
CA MET A 57 4.42 -7.07 -14.23
C MET A 57 3.39 -8.18 -14.45
N ASP A 58 2.97 -8.88 -13.40
CA ASP A 58 2.05 -10.00 -13.50
C ASP A 58 0.59 -9.56 -13.36
N ASN A 59 -0.30 -10.42 -13.81
CA ASN A 59 -1.73 -10.25 -13.63
C ASN A 59 -2.24 -11.12 -12.49
N VAL A 60 -3.38 -10.76 -11.94
CA VAL A 60 -4.02 -11.52 -10.85
C VAL A 60 -4.53 -12.85 -11.41
N GLU A 61 -4.15 -13.94 -10.76
CA GLU A 61 -4.55 -15.30 -11.11
C GLU A 61 -5.35 -15.95 -9.98
N LEU A 62 -6.13 -16.97 -10.33
CA LEU A 62 -6.99 -17.65 -9.37
C LEU A 62 -6.22 -18.17 -8.15
N SER A 63 -5.03 -18.73 -8.37
CA SER A 63 -4.19 -19.25 -7.28
C SER A 63 -3.73 -18.18 -6.29
N ASN A 64 -3.76 -16.92 -6.68
CA ASN A 64 -3.36 -15.82 -5.79
C ASN A 64 -4.39 -15.56 -4.68
N LEU A 65 -5.65 -15.92 -4.90
CA LEU A 65 -6.75 -15.54 -4.00
C LEU A 65 -6.67 -16.16 -2.62
N THR A 66 -5.94 -17.26 -2.47
CA THR A 66 -5.84 -17.97 -1.19
C THR A 66 -4.84 -17.35 -0.22
N ARG A 67 -4.00 -16.42 -0.71
CA ARG A 67 -2.92 -15.84 0.10
C ARG A 67 -2.67 -14.36 -0.12
N SER A 68 -3.40 -13.73 -1.03
CA SER A 68 -3.22 -12.32 -1.37
C SER A 68 -4.43 -11.52 -0.89
N VAL A 69 -4.28 -10.90 0.26
CA VAL A 69 -5.39 -10.30 1.03
C VAL A 69 -6.14 -9.20 0.27
N LEU A 70 -5.47 -8.50 -0.64
CA LEU A 70 -6.05 -7.38 -1.38
C LEU A 70 -6.78 -7.81 -2.65
N PHE A 71 -6.62 -9.06 -3.09
CA PHE A 71 -7.22 -9.53 -4.34
C PHE A 71 -8.59 -10.15 -4.11
N ARG A 72 -9.48 -9.94 -5.07
CA ARG A 72 -10.82 -10.50 -5.09
C ARG A 72 -11.01 -11.26 -6.40
N LYS A 73 -11.99 -12.16 -6.42
CA LYS A 73 -12.31 -12.93 -7.63
C LYS A 73 -12.60 -12.00 -8.83
N SER A 74 -13.22 -10.87 -8.57
CA SER A 74 -13.53 -9.88 -9.60
C SER A 74 -12.29 -9.22 -10.21
N ASP A 75 -11.12 -9.39 -9.58
CA ASP A 75 -9.86 -8.80 -10.06
C ASP A 75 -9.09 -9.71 -11.02
N LEU A 76 -9.57 -10.94 -11.25
CA LEU A 76 -8.88 -11.90 -12.13
C LEU A 76 -8.57 -11.29 -13.49
N GLY A 77 -7.31 -11.42 -13.90
CA GLY A 77 -6.84 -10.91 -15.18
C GLY A 77 -6.35 -9.47 -15.16
N GLU A 78 -6.61 -8.72 -14.08
CA GLU A 78 -6.09 -7.36 -13.94
C GLU A 78 -4.62 -7.34 -13.52
N PRO A 79 -3.87 -6.28 -13.88
CA PRO A 79 -2.49 -6.14 -13.37
C PRO A 79 -2.46 -6.13 -11.84
N LYS A 80 -1.56 -6.91 -11.25
CA LYS A 80 -1.44 -6.99 -9.79
C LYS A 80 -1.15 -5.63 -9.16
N ALA A 81 -0.22 -4.88 -9.72
CA ALA A 81 0.16 -3.57 -9.17
C ALA A 81 -1.02 -2.59 -9.17
N LYS A 82 -1.77 -2.56 -10.26
CA LYS A 82 -2.95 -1.70 -10.37
C LYS A 82 -4.01 -2.06 -9.33
N THR A 83 -4.28 -3.35 -9.15
CA THR A 83 -5.28 -3.84 -8.21
C THR A 83 -4.89 -3.50 -6.78
N ILE A 84 -3.62 -3.70 -6.44
CA ILE A 84 -3.09 -3.38 -5.11
C ILE A 84 -3.28 -1.90 -4.80
N CYS A 85 -2.95 -1.03 -5.75
CA CYS A 85 -3.09 0.42 -5.56
C CYS A 85 -4.55 0.83 -5.39
N ARG A 86 -5.45 0.24 -6.16
CA ARG A 86 -6.88 0.51 -6.03
C ARG A 86 -7.38 0.14 -4.62
N ARG A 87 -7.00 -1.05 -4.12
CA ARG A 87 -7.40 -1.49 -2.78
C ARG A 87 -6.79 -0.63 -1.68
N ALA A 88 -5.53 -0.24 -1.83
CA ALA A 88 -4.87 0.63 -0.87
C ALA A 88 -5.62 1.96 -0.73
N LYS A 89 -6.06 2.52 -1.85
CA LYS A 89 -6.82 3.77 -1.84
C LYS A 89 -8.20 3.60 -1.21
N GLU A 90 -8.81 2.43 -1.36
CA GLU A 90 -10.08 2.12 -0.69
C GLU A 90 -9.89 1.99 0.83
N ILE A 91 -8.74 1.44 1.27
CA ILE A 91 -8.42 1.32 2.69
C ILE A 91 -8.19 2.70 3.32
N ASN A 92 -7.46 3.57 2.62
CA ASN A 92 -7.15 4.90 3.12
C ASN A 92 -7.12 5.90 1.96
N GLU A 93 -8.15 6.72 1.87
CA GLU A 93 -8.28 7.70 0.79
C GLU A 93 -7.30 8.86 0.88
N ASP A 94 -6.65 9.05 2.04
CA ASP A 94 -5.74 10.17 2.25
C ASP A 94 -4.35 9.96 1.65
N ILE A 95 -4.01 8.72 1.28
CA ILE A 95 -2.68 8.40 0.77
C ILE A 95 -2.61 8.51 -0.76
N SER A 96 -1.41 8.71 -1.27
CA SER A 96 -1.14 8.70 -2.71
C SER A 96 -0.57 7.34 -3.10
N VAL A 97 -1.13 6.72 -4.13
CA VAL A 97 -0.67 5.42 -4.61
C VAL A 97 -0.45 5.48 -6.11
N LYS A 98 0.65 4.89 -6.57
CA LYS A 98 0.99 4.79 -7.99
C LYS A 98 1.48 3.39 -8.28
N TYR A 99 1.13 2.87 -9.45
CA TYR A 99 1.58 1.55 -9.85
C TYR A 99 2.39 1.61 -11.15
N PHE A 100 3.26 0.62 -11.29
CA PHE A 100 4.04 0.43 -12.51
C PHE A 100 3.89 -1.02 -12.94
N ASP A 101 3.34 -1.21 -14.13
CA ASP A 101 3.09 -2.52 -14.72
C ASP A 101 4.33 -2.98 -15.49
N GLN A 102 5.46 -2.99 -14.79
CA GLN A 102 6.76 -3.34 -15.37
C GLN A 102 7.73 -3.72 -14.26
N PRO A 103 8.83 -4.42 -14.59
CA PRO A 103 9.82 -4.80 -13.58
C PRO A 103 10.58 -3.58 -13.06
N VAL A 104 11.05 -3.68 -11.82
CA VAL A 104 11.74 -2.57 -11.14
C VAL A 104 12.98 -2.11 -11.92
N GLN A 105 13.63 -3.00 -12.66
CA GLN A 105 14.82 -2.67 -13.43
C GLN A 105 14.56 -1.63 -14.54
N ARG A 106 13.31 -1.49 -14.94
CA ARG A 106 12.91 -0.53 -15.97
C ARG A 106 12.44 0.80 -15.40
N LEU A 107 12.34 0.91 -14.09
CA LEU A 107 11.99 2.17 -13.44
C LEU A 107 13.23 3.04 -13.32
N GLY A 108 13.10 4.33 -13.55
CA GLY A 108 14.16 5.27 -13.28
C GLY A 108 14.24 5.52 -11.78
N LEU A 109 15.24 4.94 -11.14
CA LEU A 109 15.46 5.11 -9.69
C LEU A 109 16.19 6.42 -9.42
N GLY A 110 15.55 7.45 -9.25
CA GLY A 110 16.14 8.77 -9.03
C GLY A 110 15.14 9.82 -9.39
N VAL A 111 14.01 9.34 -9.63
CA VAL A 111 12.87 10.19 -9.99
C VAL A 111 12.03 10.45 -8.77
#